data_187937854efdd50fd66b288e7f4f7408
#
_entry.id   187937854efdd50fd66b288e7f4f7408
#
_cell.length_a   1.000
_cell.length_b   1.000
_cell.length_c   1.000
_cell.angle_alpha   90.00
_cell.angle_beta   90.00
_cell.angle_gamma   90.00
#
_symmetry.space_group_name_H-M   'P 1'
#
loop_
_entity.id
_entity.type
_entity.pdbx_description
1 polymer ?
#
loop_
_entity_poly.entity_id
_entity_poly.type
_entity_poly.pdbx_seq_one_letter_code
_entity_poly.pdbx_strand_id
1 'polypeptide(L)'
;MKRLLFVILLTIMGCCGVHVQAVGYEKIINPVLPGDRPDPTVIEINGEYWAAATSNEWSPLFPIFKSKDLVNWELVNYVFPDGAPDWALNNFWAPELSYDEKQGKVYLYYTARDKRTKRLSCAAAVADSPMGRFKDLGPLVAQEPGSIDAFAARDEKGKLYLIWKEDGNSMGLPTNIWAQEMTEDRTRLIGEMTSLFCNDTPWEEGLVEGVCVFKKQDYFYILYSAASCCDKKCNYKTGVARSKSLLGKWEKYEKNPILVDNQDWRCPGHGTIVRKDGKEFYLYHAYNRSGSVYVGRQGVLEELCWGEDGWPYFRNDAVYNRPNLSLDYVDSFKGNTLAPIWQWRVTQKIDYQTGKNGLHLGASMENRELGTLLVQPVKALNFSLTATVDNR
;
A
#
# COMPACT_ATOMS: atom_id res chain seq x y z
N MET A 1 85.00 14.73 35.47
CA MET A 1 83.59 14.88 35.70
C MET A 1 82.87 14.98 34.32
N LYS A 2 82.37 13.87 33.82
CA LYS A 2 81.64 13.80 32.54
C LYS A 2 80.14 13.73 32.87
N ARG A 3 79.39 14.74 32.44
CA ARG A 3 77.88 14.73 32.52
C ARG A 3 77.28 13.97 31.32
N LEU A 4 76.55 12.92 31.62
CA LEU A 4 75.78 12.17 30.64
C LEU A 4 74.42 12.86 30.47
N LEU A 5 74.11 13.27 29.24
CA LEU A 5 72.81 13.79 28.88
C LEU A 5 71.94 12.61 28.42
N PHE A 6 70.85 12.34 29.13
CA PHE A 6 69.79 11.40 28.68
C PHE A 6 68.79 12.18 27.83
N VAL A 7 68.64 11.82 26.56
CA VAL A 7 67.59 12.29 25.69
C VAL A 7 66.48 11.26 25.78
N ILE A 8 65.30 11.68 26.31
CA ILE A 8 64.11 10.86 26.32
C ILE A 8 63.32 11.20 25.02
N LEU A 9 63.22 10.23 24.11
CA LEU A 9 62.36 10.29 22.94
C LEU A 9 60.94 9.93 23.38
N LEU A 10 60.02 10.92 23.41
CA LEU A 10 58.58 10.66 23.56
C LEU A 10 58.00 10.32 22.17
N THR A 11 57.67 9.09 21.93
CA THR A 11 56.85 8.65 20.80
C THR A 11 55.39 8.98 21.11
N ILE A 12 54.83 9.97 20.43
CA ILE A 12 53.42 10.25 20.46
C ILE A 12 52.73 9.25 19.51
N MET A 13 52.11 8.22 20.08
CA MET A 13 51.14 7.40 19.36
C MET A 13 49.89 8.24 19.10
N GLY A 14 49.72 8.71 17.87
CA GLY A 14 48.49 9.32 17.42
C GLY A 14 47.37 8.25 17.35
N CYS A 15 46.48 8.23 18.33
CA CYS A 15 45.21 7.54 18.18
C CYS A 15 44.39 8.21 17.05
N CYS A 16 44.38 7.61 15.86
CA CYS A 16 43.35 7.90 14.88
C CYS A 16 42.01 7.45 15.48
N GLY A 17 41.33 8.34 16.16
CA GLY A 17 39.92 8.17 16.51
C GLY A 17 39.12 8.09 15.23
N VAL A 18 38.64 6.90 14.88
CA VAL A 18 37.59 6.76 13.87
C VAL A 18 36.36 7.42 14.47
N HIS A 19 36.10 8.65 14.04
CA HIS A 19 34.82 9.29 14.28
C HIS A 19 33.82 8.52 13.44
N VAL A 20 33.16 7.53 14.02
CA VAL A 20 31.90 7.03 13.50
C VAL A 20 30.91 8.18 13.70
N GLN A 21 30.72 8.99 12.67
CA GLN A 21 29.55 9.85 12.62
C GLN A 21 28.34 8.91 12.73
N ALA A 22 27.66 8.99 13.87
CA ALA A 22 26.31 8.44 13.96
C ALA A 22 25.51 9.11 12.84
N VAL A 23 25.20 8.34 11.81
CA VAL A 23 24.30 8.79 10.74
C VAL A 23 22.99 9.13 11.44
N GLY A 24 22.73 10.44 11.58
CA GLY A 24 21.53 10.93 12.22
C GLY A 24 20.35 10.33 11.49
N TYR A 25 19.51 9.64 12.23
CA TYR A 25 18.26 9.07 11.74
C TYR A 25 17.38 10.23 11.31
N GLU A 26 17.22 10.45 10.01
CA GLU A 26 16.21 11.38 9.53
C GLU A 26 14.85 10.79 9.89
N LYS A 27 14.21 11.41 10.88
CA LYS A 27 12.91 10.98 11.39
C LYS A 27 11.88 11.14 10.29
N ILE A 28 11.31 10.03 9.84
CA ILE A 28 10.26 10.04 8.83
C ILE A 28 9.03 10.77 9.40
N ILE A 29 8.53 11.73 8.65
CA ILE A 29 7.33 12.49 9.01
C ILE A 29 6.10 11.76 8.49
N ASN A 30 5.37 11.13 9.37
CA ASN A 30 4.13 10.42 9.05
C ASN A 30 2.87 11.26 9.35
N PRO A 31 1.76 11.04 8.62
CA PRO A 31 1.62 10.11 7.50
C PRO A 31 2.30 10.65 6.23
N VAL A 32 2.93 9.76 5.47
CA VAL A 32 3.47 10.11 4.15
C VAL A 32 2.35 10.25 3.11
N LEU A 33 1.25 9.47 3.25
CA LEU A 33 0.04 9.59 2.44
C LEU A 33 -1.15 9.92 3.34
N PRO A 34 -1.49 11.21 3.52
CA PRO A 34 -2.57 11.65 4.39
C PRO A 34 -3.97 11.41 3.78
N GLY A 35 -4.96 11.25 4.64
CA GLY A 35 -6.35 10.93 4.27
C GLY A 35 -6.55 9.41 4.12
N ASP A 36 -7.70 9.00 3.60
CA ASP A 36 -7.99 7.57 3.40
C ASP A 36 -7.17 7.01 2.24
N ARG A 37 -6.11 6.27 2.57
CA ARG A 37 -5.16 5.63 1.65
C ARG A 37 -4.88 4.20 2.11
N PRO A 38 -5.91 3.36 2.20
CA PRO A 38 -5.74 2.01 2.71
C PRO A 38 -5.00 1.12 1.72
N ASP A 39 -4.40 0.06 2.27
CA ASP A 39 -3.75 -1.02 1.53
C ASP A 39 -2.73 -0.49 0.50
N PRO A 40 -1.79 0.40 0.92
CA PRO A 40 -0.89 1.04 -0.03
C PRO A 40 0.16 0.05 -0.54
N THR A 41 0.39 0.09 -1.85
CA THR A 41 1.50 -0.58 -2.52
C THR A 41 2.54 0.44 -2.95
N VAL A 42 3.80 0.02 -3.10
CA VAL A 42 4.88 0.87 -3.58
C VAL A 42 5.91 0.07 -4.39
N ILE A 43 6.32 0.63 -5.53
CA ILE A 43 7.43 0.12 -6.34
C ILE A 43 8.43 1.24 -6.66
N GLU A 44 9.65 0.85 -7.00
CA GLU A 44 10.67 1.75 -7.54
C GLU A 44 10.86 1.45 -9.02
N ILE A 45 10.89 2.51 -9.85
CA ILE A 45 11.22 2.43 -11.28
C ILE A 45 12.16 3.57 -11.62
N ASN A 46 13.40 3.24 -12.02
CA ASN A 46 14.41 4.21 -12.47
C ASN A 46 14.69 5.34 -11.46
N GLY A 47 14.72 5.02 -10.18
CA GLY A 47 15.02 5.98 -9.10
C GLY A 47 13.81 6.85 -8.69
N GLU A 48 12.62 6.56 -9.21
CA GLU A 48 11.36 7.18 -8.80
C GLU A 48 10.46 6.15 -8.12
N TYR A 49 9.75 6.58 -7.08
CA TYR A 49 8.83 5.72 -6.33
C TYR A 49 7.39 5.98 -6.77
N TRP A 50 6.65 4.89 -6.91
CA TRP A 50 5.27 4.91 -7.34
C TRP A 50 4.42 4.12 -6.36
N ALA A 51 3.34 4.72 -5.89
CA ALA A 51 2.42 4.09 -4.94
C ALA A 51 1.00 4.11 -5.47
N ALA A 52 0.18 3.15 -5.03
CA ALA A 52 -1.25 3.15 -5.23
C ALA A 52 -1.96 2.81 -3.92
N ALA A 53 -3.26 3.07 -3.84
CA ALA A 53 -4.07 2.76 -2.67
C ALA A 53 -5.49 2.35 -3.07
N THR A 54 -6.17 1.67 -2.16
CA THR A 54 -7.58 1.27 -2.28
C THR A 54 -8.49 2.47 -2.54
N SER A 55 -9.47 2.29 -3.42
CA SER A 55 -10.49 3.30 -3.76
C SER A 55 -11.85 3.02 -3.14
N ASN A 56 -12.10 1.81 -2.66
CA ASN A 56 -13.43 1.38 -2.20
C ASN A 56 -14.51 1.61 -3.27
N GLU A 57 -15.43 2.55 -2.99
CA GLU A 57 -16.59 2.86 -3.83
C GLU A 57 -16.45 4.22 -4.55
N TRP A 58 -15.23 4.78 -4.63
CA TRP A 58 -15.01 6.12 -5.17
C TRP A 58 -14.18 6.10 -6.45
N SER A 59 -14.77 6.61 -7.53
CA SER A 59 -14.06 6.92 -8.78
C SER A 59 -13.45 8.32 -8.73
N PRO A 60 -12.32 8.56 -9.43
CA PRO A 60 -11.53 7.62 -10.25
C PRO A 60 -10.86 6.54 -9.39
N LEU A 61 -10.55 5.37 -9.99
CA LEU A 61 -10.14 4.19 -9.23
C LEU A 61 -8.62 4.02 -9.19
N PHE A 62 -8.14 3.61 -8.00
CA PHE A 62 -6.75 3.34 -7.69
C PHE A 62 -5.83 4.53 -8.01
N PRO A 63 -5.77 5.51 -7.09
CA PRO A 63 -4.90 6.67 -7.25
C PRO A 63 -3.45 6.24 -7.35
N ILE A 64 -2.70 6.83 -8.28
CA ILE A 64 -1.27 6.66 -8.45
C ILE A 64 -0.56 7.89 -7.93
N PHE A 65 0.34 7.66 -7.01
CA PHE A 65 1.20 8.68 -6.42
C PHE A 65 2.63 8.49 -6.89
N LYS A 66 3.36 9.60 -7.02
CA LYS A 66 4.77 9.65 -7.37
C LYS A 66 5.58 10.33 -6.27
N SER A 67 6.77 9.81 -5.98
CA SER A 67 7.72 10.39 -5.03
C SER A 67 9.16 10.19 -5.49
N LYS A 68 10.07 11.06 -5.04
CA LYS A 68 11.52 10.90 -5.20
C LYS A 68 12.22 10.44 -3.90
N ASP A 69 11.50 10.50 -2.78
CA ASP A 69 12.09 10.33 -1.45
C ASP A 69 11.31 9.43 -0.50
N LEU A 70 10.17 8.86 -0.94
CA LEU A 70 9.20 8.07 -0.16
C LEU A 70 8.40 8.89 0.88
N VAL A 71 8.67 10.16 1.04
CA VAL A 71 8.04 11.03 2.06
C VAL A 71 7.09 12.03 1.44
N ASN A 72 7.51 12.65 0.34
CA ASN A 72 6.74 13.66 -0.37
C ASN A 72 6.10 13.04 -1.61
N TRP A 73 4.78 12.91 -1.59
CA TRP A 73 4.01 12.25 -2.64
C TRP A 73 3.08 13.19 -3.36
N GLU A 74 3.04 13.07 -4.67
CA GLU A 74 2.13 13.78 -5.57
C GLU A 74 1.14 12.79 -6.18
N LEU A 75 -0.16 13.10 -6.15
CA LEU A 75 -1.19 12.37 -6.88
C LEU A 75 -1.10 12.75 -8.36
N VAL A 76 -0.73 11.81 -9.21
CA VAL A 76 -0.39 12.08 -10.62
C VAL A 76 -1.28 11.38 -11.64
N ASN A 77 -1.93 10.27 -11.26
CA ASN A 77 -2.76 9.48 -12.18
C ASN A 77 -3.77 8.62 -11.40
N TYR A 78 -4.60 7.93 -12.14
CA TYR A 78 -5.45 6.83 -11.66
C TYR A 78 -5.37 5.66 -12.63
N VAL A 79 -5.50 4.44 -12.12
CA VAL A 79 -5.49 3.23 -12.96
C VAL A 79 -6.72 3.20 -13.87
N PHE A 80 -7.90 3.52 -13.34
CA PHE A 80 -9.13 3.62 -14.10
C PHE A 80 -9.76 5.01 -13.91
N PRO A 81 -9.29 6.01 -14.68
CA PRO A 81 -9.79 7.38 -14.55
C PRO A 81 -11.22 7.57 -15.00
N ASP A 82 -11.67 6.75 -15.94
CA ASP A 82 -13.01 6.89 -16.57
C ASP A 82 -14.09 6.08 -15.85
N GLY A 83 -13.74 5.33 -14.77
CA GLY A 83 -14.63 4.49 -13.99
C GLY A 83 -14.27 3.02 -13.98
N ALA A 84 -15.15 2.19 -13.46
CA ALA A 84 -14.91 0.77 -13.26
C ALA A 84 -14.82 -0.02 -14.58
N PRO A 85 -13.99 -1.08 -14.64
CA PRO A 85 -14.06 -2.07 -15.73
C PRO A 85 -15.44 -2.68 -15.86
N ASP A 86 -15.84 -3.06 -17.08
CA ASP A 86 -17.18 -3.51 -17.39
C ASP A 86 -17.67 -4.70 -16.55
N TRP A 87 -16.79 -5.59 -16.15
CA TRP A 87 -17.12 -6.75 -15.33
C TRP A 87 -17.29 -6.43 -13.84
N ALA A 88 -16.62 -5.36 -13.33
CA ALA A 88 -16.52 -5.05 -11.92
C ALA A 88 -17.66 -4.16 -11.42
N LEU A 89 -18.24 -4.49 -10.27
CA LEU A 89 -19.37 -3.80 -9.66
C LEU A 89 -18.94 -2.77 -8.63
N ASN A 90 -18.17 -3.20 -7.62
CA ASN A 90 -17.75 -2.44 -6.43
C ASN A 90 -16.59 -3.13 -5.71
N ASN A 91 -16.23 -2.68 -4.49
CA ASN A 91 -15.14 -3.24 -3.68
C ASN A 91 -13.78 -3.16 -4.39
N PHE A 92 -13.40 -1.97 -4.87
CA PHE A 92 -12.12 -1.73 -5.52
C PHE A 92 -11.02 -1.61 -4.46
N TRP A 93 -10.44 -2.77 -4.08
CA TRP A 93 -9.57 -2.92 -2.93
C TRP A 93 -8.17 -3.40 -3.30
N ALA A 94 -7.23 -3.15 -2.36
CA ALA A 94 -5.91 -3.74 -2.27
C ALA A 94 -5.17 -3.79 -3.62
N PRO A 95 -4.85 -2.62 -4.21
CA PRO A 95 -4.02 -2.60 -5.39
C PRO A 95 -2.60 -3.04 -5.06
N GLU A 96 -2.00 -3.86 -5.92
CA GLU A 96 -0.59 -4.23 -5.84
C GLU A 96 0.10 -3.91 -7.15
N LEU A 97 1.02 -2.94 -7.13
CA LEU A 97 1.86 -2.57 -8.26
C LEU A 97 2.99 -3.60 -8.45
N SER A 98 3.27 -3.96 -9.68
CA SER A 98 4.35 -4.87 -10.03
C SER A 98 5.01 -4.42 -11.33
N TYR A 99 6.30 -4.13 -11.28
CA TYR A 99 7.08 -3.78 -12.47
C TYR A 99 7.74 -5.03 -13.06
N ASP A 100 7.54 -5.26 -14.34
CA ASP A 100 8.23 -6.30 -15.09
C ASP A 100 9.35 -5.68 -15.91
N GLU A 101 10.58 -5.75 -15.40
CA GLU A 101 11.77 -5.17 -16.05
C GLU A 101 12.03 -5.76 -17.44
N LYS A 102 11.70 -7.06 -17.66
CA LYS A 102 11.94 -7.72 -18.95
C LYS A 102 11.00 -7.20 -20.04
N GLN A 103 9.77 -6.89 -19.67
CA GLN A 103 8.75 -6.40 -20.59
C GLN A 103 8.68 -4.87 -20.62
N GLY A 104 9.29 -4.18 -19.61
CA GLY A 104 9.14 -2.74 -19.42
C GLY A 104 7.69 -2.34 -19.13
N LYS A 105 6.92 -3.20 -18.47
CA LYS A 105 5.50 -3.01 -18.19
C LYS A 105 5.23 -2.87 -16.70
N VAL A 106 4.24 -2.07 -16.37
CA VAL A 106 3.69 -1.96 -15.02
C VAL A 106 2.35 -2.68 -14.98
N TYR A 107 2.23 -3.60 -14.03
CA TYR A 107 1.00 -4.31 -13.74
C TYR A 107 0.42 -3.81 -12.43
N LEU A 108 -0.90 -3.80 -12.34
CA LEU A 108 -1.62 -3.63 -11.09
C LEU A 108 -2.51 -4.86 -10.88
N TYR A 109 -2.35 -5.54 -9.76
CA TYR A 109 -3.33 -6.52 -9.30
C TYR A 109 -4.29 -5.82 -8.35
N TYR A 110 -5.55 -6.24 -8.35
CA TYR A 110 -6.57 -5.59 -7.53
C TYR A 110 -7.72 -6.52 -7.23
N THR A 111 -8.48 -6.20 -6.20
CA THR A 111 -9.74 -6.87 -5.88
C THR A 111 -10.91 -6.06 -6.38
N ALA A 112 -11.90 -6.74 -6.97
CA ALA A 112 -13.22 -6.17 -7.25
C ALA A 112 -14.30 -7.26 -7.21
N ARG A 113 -15.53 -6.86 -6.96
CA ARG A 113 -16.71 -7.76 -7.01
C ARG A 113 -17.21 -7.89 -8.43
N ASP A 114 -17.27 -9.11 -8.91
CA ASP A 114 -17.80 -9.43 -10.24
C ASP A 114 -19.32 -9.17 -10.30
N LYS A 115 -19.77 -8.43 -11.32
CA LYS A 115 -21.20 -8.09 -11.52
C LYS A 115 -22.10 -9.30 -11.68
N ARG A 116 -21.58 -10.36 -12.33
CA ARG A 116 -22.34 -11.55 -12.69
C ARG A 116 -22.39 -12.57 -11.56
N THR A 117 -21.22 -12.91 -11.02
CA THR A 117 -21.09 -13.95 -9.98
C THR A 117 -21.30 -13.43 -8.57
N LYS A 118 -21.19 -12.11 -8.35
CA LYS A 118 -21.19 -11.42 -7.06
C LYS A 118 -20.02 -11.83 -6.14
N ARG A 119 -19.05 -12.58 -6.66
CA ARG A 119 -17.84 -12.98 -5.93
C ARG A 119 -16.79 -11.89 -5.95
N LEU A 120 -16.04 -11.75 -4.85
CA LEU A 120 -14.79 -11.00 -4.84
C LEU A 120 -13.75 -11.74 -5.67
N SER A 121 -13.11 -11.04 -6.57
CA SER A 121 -12.18 -11.60 -7.56
C SER A 121 -10.89 -10.81 -7.56
N CYS A 122 -9.74 -11.50 -7.57
CA CYS A 122 -8.48 -10.87 -7.91
C CYS A 122 -8.39 -10.70 -9.43
N ALA A 123 -8.04 -9.52 -9.88
CA ALA A 123 -7.91 -9.15 -11.27
C ALA A 123 -6.58 -8.45 -11.55
N ALA A 124 -6.26 -8.23 -12.81
CA ALA A 124 -5.06 -7.52 -13.22
C ALA A 124 -5.34 -6.44 -14.24
N ALA A 125 -4.47 -5.43 -14.27
CA ALA A 125 -4.40 -4.42 -15.31
C ALA A 125 -2.93 -4.17 -15.70
N VAL A 126 -2.67 -3.63 -16.90
CA VAL A 126 -1.33 -3.39 -17.43
C VAL A 126 -1.21 -2.05 -18.13
N ALA A 127 -0.07 -1.40 -17.96
CA ALA A 127 0.32 -0.17 -18.68
C ALA A 127 1.80 -0.18 -19.06
N ASP A 128 2.20 0.72 -19.96
CA ASP A 128 3.61 0.93 -20.32
C ASP A 128 4.38 1.71 -19.24
N SER A 129 3.68 2.43 -18.40
CA SER A 129 4.25 3.18 -17.26
C SER A 129 3.16 3.50 -16.25
N PRO A 130 3.51 3.89 -15.00
CA PRO A 130 2.49 4.31 -14.02
C PRO A 130 1.68 5.55 -14.44
N MET A 131 2.25 6.38 -15.34
CA MET A 131 1.56 7.52 -15.95
C MET A 131 0.73 7.15 -17.18
N GLY A 132 0.85 5.92 -17.65
CA GLY A 132 0.14 5.42 -18.83
C GLY A 132 -1.33 5.10 -18.55
N ARG A 133 -2.04 4.81 -19.61
CA ARG A 133 -3.41 4.30 -19.52
C ARG A 133 -3.37 2.80 -19.26
N PHE A 134 -3.90 2.37 -18.14
CA PHE A 134 -4.00 0.96 -17.81
C PHE A 134 -5.13 0.29 -18.63
N LYS A 135 -4.79 -0.87 -19.17
CA LYS A 135 -5.74 -1.78 -19.79
C LYS A 135 -6.11 -2.86 -18.79
N ASP A 136 -7.39 -3.00 -18.49
CA ASP A 136 -7.90 -4.12 -17.70
C ASP A 136 -7.68 -5.44 -18.42
N LEU A 137 -7.18 -6.45 -17.70
CA LEU A 137 -7.00 -7.82 -18.17
C LEU A 137 -8.10 -8.75 -17.66
N GLY A 138 -8.97 -8.25 -16.76
CA GLY A 138 -10.05 -9.01 -16.16
C GLY A 138 -9.64 -9.86 -14.95
N PRO A 139 -10.60 -10.65 -14.42
CA PRO A 139 -10.38 -11.49 -13.26
C PRO A 139 -9.49 -12.69 -13.56
N LEU A 140 -8.58 -12.98 -12.61
CA LEU A 140 -7.67 -14.12 -12.64
C LEU A 140 -8.17 -15.29 -11.77
N VAL A 141 -8.74 -14.98 -10.60
CA VAL A 141 -9.22 -15.97 -9.64
C VAL A 141 -10.42 -15.44 -8.85
N ALA A 142 -11.40 -16.32 -8.61
CA ALA A 142 -12.63 -16.03 -7.88
C ALA A 142 -13.14 -17.29 -7.19
N GLN A 143 -12.64 -17.59 -6.00
CA GLN A 143 -13.12 -18.70 -5.17
C GLN A 143 -14.53 -18.43 -4.63
N GLU A 144 -15.19 -19.45 -4.10
CA GLU A 144 -16.55 -19.31 -3.58
C GLU A 144 -16.65 -18.31 -2.41
N PRO A 145 -15.76 -18.33 -1.41
CA PRO A 145 -15.77 -17.33 -0.35
C PRO A 145 -15.35 -15.93 -0.83
N GLY A 146 -14.65 -15.87 -1.96
CA GLY A 146 -13.98 -14.70 -2.50
C GLY A 146 -12.47 -14.89 -2.57
N SER A 147 -11.82 -14.08 -3.41
CA SER A 147 -10.37 -14.03 -3.55
C SER A 147 -9.95 -12.56 -3.54
N ILE A 148 -9.06 -12.19 -2.62
CA ILE A 148 -8.63 -10.79 -2.41
C ILE A 148 -7.13 -10.70 -2.20
N ASP A 149 -6.58 -9.49 -2.20
CA ASP A 149 -5.21 -9.14 -1.80
C ASP A 149 -4.15 -9.87 -2.63
N ALA A 150 -4.26 -9.74 -3.95
CA ALA A 150 -3.36 -10.40 -4.88
C ALA A 150 -1.97 -9.77 -4.89
N PHE A 151 -0.94 -10.60 -4.82
CA PHE A 151 0.47 -10.24 -4.91
C PHE A 151 1.19 -11.11 -5.95
N ALA A 152 2.06 -10.53 -6.77
CA ALA A 152 2.84 -11.30 -7.74
C ALA A 152 4.29 -11.49 -7.25
N ALA A 153 4.76 -12.74 -7.27
CA ALA A 153 6.14 -13.07 -6.92
C ALA A 153 6.74 -14.09 -7.88
N ARG A 154 8.07 -14.11 -7.96
CA ARG A 154 8.79 -15.18 -8.67
C ARG A 154 9.41 -16.15 -7.67
N ASP A 155 9.32 -17.43 -7.97
CA ASP A 155 9.99 -18.47 -7.20
C ASP A 155 11.53 -18.45 -7.41
N GLU A 156 12.24 -19.38 -6.77
CA GLU A 156 13.69 -19.53 -6.86
C GLU A 156 14.19 -19.94 -8.27
N LYS A 157 13.28 -20.39 -9.14
CA LYS A 157 13.55 -20.74 -10.53
C LYS A 157 13.13 -19.65 -11.52
N GLY A 158 12.59 -18.54 -10.99
CA GLY A 158 12.12 -17.42 -11.79
C GLY A 158 10.71 -17.58 -12.37
N LYS A 159 9.98 -18.64 -12.04
CA LYS A 159 8.58 -18.81 -12.43
C LYS A 159 7.70 -17.80 -11.70
N LEU A 160 6.74 -17.24 -12.40
CA LEU A 160 5.83 -16.22 -11.89
C LEU A 160 4.61 -16.87 -11.22
N TYR A 161 4.26 -16.39 -10.03
CA TYR A 161 3.11 -16.82 -9.23
C TYR A 161 2.23 -15.65 -8.86
N LEU A 162 0.92 -15.86 -8.85
CA LEU A 162 -0.03 -15.04 -8.13
C LEU A 162 -0.23 -15.65 -6.75
N ILE A 163 -0.18 -14.79 -5.72
CA ILE A 163 -0.43 -15.14 -4.32
C ILE A 163 -1.64 -14.31 -3.89
N TRP A 164 -2.59 -14.92 -3.17
CA TRP A 164 -3.80 -14.23 -2.74
C TRP A 164 -4.38 -14.85 -1.47
N LYS A 165 -5.27 -14.12 -0.83
CA LYS A 165 -6.08 -14.62 0.27
C LYS A 165 -7.41 -15.19 -0.24
N GLU A 166 -7.77 -16.38 0.23
CA GLU A 166 -9.16 -16.86 0.20
C GLU A 166 -9.96 -16.18 1.31
N ASP A 167 -11.07 -15.52 0.95
CA ASP A 167 -11.88 -14.73 1.90
C ASP A 167 -12.80 -15.61 2.77
N GLY A 168 -12.26 -16.69 3.33
CA GLY A 168 -12.97 -17.69 4.13
C GLY A 168 -13.65 -17.12 5.38
N ASN A 169 -13.08 -16.08 5.99
CA ASN A 169 -13.64 -15.42 7.16
C ASN A 169 -15.02 -14.80 6.91
N SER A 170 -15.32 -14.42 5.67
CA SER A 170 -16.66 -13.95 5.28
C SER A 170 -17.74 -15.01 5.45
N MET A 171 -17.34 -16.28 5.47
CA MET A 171 -18.20 -17.46 5.66
C MET A 171 -17.94 -18.18 7.00
N GLY A 172 -17.15 -17.59 7.90
CA GLY A 172 -16.76 -18.21 9.17
C GLY A 172 -15.78 -19.38 9.04
N LEU A 173 -15.04 -19.44 7.92
CA LEU A 173 -14.02 -20.43 7.62
C LEU A 173 -12.61 -19.86 7.87
N PRO A 174 -11.60 -20.71 8.07
CA PRO A 174 -10.21 -20.26 8.08
C PRO A 174 -9.85 -19.53 6.79
N THR A 175 -8.88 -18.61 6.88
CA THR A 175 -8.32 -17.92 5.72
C THR A 175 -7.04 -18.59 5.29
N ASN A 176 -6.93 -18.91 4.00
CA ASN A 176 -5.73 -19.46 3.40
C ASN A 176 -5.03 -18.40 2.54
N ILE A 177 -3.71 -18.41 2.58
CA ILE A 177 -2.88 -17.74 1.59
C ILE A 177 -2.50 -18.78 0.53
N TRP A 178 -2.97 -18.57 -0.68
CA TRP A 178 -2.76 -19.44 -1.81
C TRP A 178 -1.69 -18.90 -2.75
N ALA A 179 -1.02 -19.78 -3.48
CA ALA A 179 -0.15 -19.46 -4.59
C ALA A 179 -0.46 -20.36 -5.79
N GLN A 180 -0.45 -19.81 -6.99
CA GLN A 180 -0.58 -20.56 -8.23
C GLN A 180 0.28 -19.95 -9.31
N GLU A 181 0.93 -20.80 -10.13
CA GLU A 181 1.74 -20.35 -11.26
C GLU A 181 0.90 -19.53 -12.23
N MET A 182 1.44 -18.42 -12.72
CA MET A 182 0.78 -17.49 -13.63
C MET A 182 1.58 -17.38 -14.93
N THR A 183 0.90 -17.30 -16.06
CA THR A 183 1.54 -17.06 -17.35
C THR A 183 2.30 -15.73 -17.37
N GLU A 184 3.39 -15.65 -18.14
CA GLU A 184 4.25 -14.45 -18.21
C GLU A 184 3.51 -13.22 -18.75
N ASP A 185 2.46 -13.40 -19.54
CA ASP A 185 1.57 -12.32 -19.99
C ASP A 185 0.55 -11.90 -18.91
N ARG A 186 0.56 -12.58 -17.76
CA ARG A 186 -0.26 -12.35 -16.57
C ARG A 186 -1.77 -12.37 -16.82
N THR A 187 -2.20 -13.14 -17.81
CA THR A 187 -3.62 -13.27 -18.19
C THR A 187 -4.30 -14.52 -17.64
N ARG A 188 -3.53 -15.50 -17.14
CA ARG A 188 -4.08 -16.78 -16.69
C ARG A 188 -3.23 -17.38 -15.56
N LEU A 189 -3.91 -18.08 -14.64
CA LEU A 189 -3.29 -19.01 -13.71
C LEU A 189 -3.18 -20.40 -14.37
N ILE A 190 -2.08 -21.12 -14.10
CA ILE A 190 -1.79 -22.45 -14.64
C ILE A 190 -1.27 -23.37 -13.54
N GLY A 191 -1.37 -24.69 -13.77
CA GLY A 191 -0.93 -25.68 -12.78
C GLY A 191 -1.83 -25.74 -11.54
N GLU A 192 -1.34 -26.40 -10.51
CA GLU A 192 -2.07 -26.63 -9.27
C GLU A 192 -1.90 -25.45 -8.30
N MET A 193 -2.96 -25.18 -7.56
CA MET A 193 -2.98 -24.21 -6.49
C MET A 193 -2.33 -24.81 -5.22
N THR A 194 -1.44 -24.05 -4.58
CA THR A 194 -0.72 -24.48 -3.38
C THR A 194 -1.08 -23.56 -2.21
N SER A 195 -1.50 -24.13 -1.07
CA SER A 195 -1.66 -23.38 0.18
C SER A 195 -0.27 -23.11 0.77
N LEU A 196 0.05 -21.85 1.01
CA LEU A 196 1.30 -21.46 1.68
C LEU A 196 1.17 -21.59 3.19
N PHE A 197 0.14 -21.00 3.76
CA PHE A 197 -0.26 -21.11 5.17
C PHE A 197 -1.69 -20.59 5.39
N CYS A 198 -2.24 -20.85 6.57
CA CYS A 198 -3.52 -20.30 7.02
C CYS A 198 -3.36 -19.62 8.38
N ASN A 199 -4.43 -19.04 8.92
CA ASN A 199 -4.50 -18.57 10.29
C ASN A 199 -4.50 -19.76 11.27
N ASP A 200 -3.46 -19.89 12.07
CA ASP A 200 -3.24 -21.00 13.01
C ASP A 200 -2.66 -20.57 14.36
N THR A 201 -2.47 -19.25 14.57
CA THR A 201 -1.96 -18.71 15.83
C THR A 201 -2.97 -17.77 16.50
N PRO A 202 -3.02 -17.70 17.85
CA PRO A 202 -4.05 -16.93 18.56
C PRO A 202 -4.10 -15.44 18.23
N TRP A 203 -2.95 -14.78 17.95
CA TRP A 203 -2.90 -13.36 17.66
C TRP A 203 -3.51 -13.00 16.28
N GLU A 204 -3.68 -13.98 15.40
CA GLU A 204 -4.27 -13.83 14.07
C GLU A 204 -5.80 -13.72 14.11
N GLU A 205 -6.42 -14.11 15.21
CA GLU A 205 -7.86 -13.95 15.48
C GLU A 205 -8.77 -14.46 14.34
N GLY A 206 -8.34 -15.54 13.66
CA GLY A 206 -9.12 -16.17 12.60
C GLY A 206 -8.94 -15.58 11.20
N LEU A 207 -8.00 -14.65 11.00
CA LEU A 207 -7.78 -13.95 9.73
C LEU A 207 -6.29 -13.74 9.46
N VAL A 208 -5.85 -14.08 8.24
CA VAL A 208 -4.56 -13.67 7.66
C VAL A 208 -4.80 -13.14 6.25
N GLU A 209 -4.16 -12.01 5.89
CA GLU A 209 -4.33 -11.34 4.60
C GLU A 209 -3.19 -10.35 4.31
N GLY A 210 -3.31 -9.56 3.22
CA GLY A 210 -2.44 -8.43 2.94
C GLY A 210 -0.98 -8.80 2.83
N VAL A 211 -0.67 -9.82 2.02
CA VAL A 211 0.68 -10.38 1.90
C VAL A 211 1.60 -9.48 1.07
N CYS A 212 2.84 -9.32 1.54
CA CYS A 212 3.95 -8.75 0.78
C CYS A 212 5.10 -9.73 0.77
N VAL A 213 5.45 -10.27 -0.40
CA VAL A 213 6.51 -11.26 -0.57
C VAL A 213 7.78 -10.60 -1.05
N PHE A 214 8.89 -10.90 -0.39
CA PHE A 214 10.21 -10.43 -0.82
C PHE A 214 11.28 -11.46 -0.50
N LYS A 215 12.44 -11.34 -1.15
CA LYS A 215 13.57 -12.24 -0.94
C LYS A 215 14.73 -11.49 -0.29
N LYS A 216 15.32 -12.11 0.73
CA LYS A 216 16.56 -11.66 1.35
C LYS A 216 17.45 -12.85 1.66
N GLN A 217 18.69 -12.79 1.16
CA GLN A 217 19.63 -13.91 1.23
C GLN A 217 19.00 -15.21 0.69
N ASP A 218 18.99 -16.27 1.47
CA ASP A 218 18.51 -17.60 1.09
C ASP A 218 17.03 -17.84 1.39
N TYR A 219 16.30 -16.80 1.89
CA TYR A 219 14.93 -16.95 2.30
C TYR A 219 13.99 -16.04 1.50
N PHE A 220 12.81 -16.56 1.22
CA PHE A 220 11.62 -15.76 1.00
C PHE A 220 11.02 -15.37 2.34
N TYR A 221 10.55 -14.15 2.42
CA TYR A 221 9.79 -13.62 3.53
C TYR A 221 8.42 -13.17 3.05
N ILE A 222 7.41 -13.38 3.89
CA ILE A 222 6.08 -12.79 3.72
C ILE A 222 5.81 -11.93 4.95
N LEU A 223 5.63 -10.62 4.77
CA LEU A 223 4.86 -9.83 5.72
C LEU A 223 3.38 -10.08 5.43
N TYR A 224 2.61 -10.35 6.46
CA TYR A 224 1.17 -10.56 6.34
C TYR A 224 0.47 -9.87 7.50
N SER A 225 -0.76 -9.49 7.28
CA SER A 225 -1.56 -8.84 8.30
C SER A 225 -2.63 -9.77 8.83
N ALA A 226 -3.07 -9.52 10.05
CA ALA A 226 -4.01 -10.37 10.73
C ALA A 226 -4.93 -9.60 11.67
N ALA A 227 -6.01 -10.23 12.10
CA ALA A 227 -7.09 -9.67 12.89
C ALA A 227 -7.93 -8.64 12.12
N SER A 228 -8.71 -7.78 12.77
CA SER A 228 -9.66 -6.88 12.11
C SER A 228 -9.01 -5.60 11.62
N CYS A 229 -9.04 -5.36 10.30
CA CYS A 229 -8.37 -4.21 9.67
C CYS A 229 -9.02 -2.87 9.96
N CYS A 230 -10.32 -2.85 10.15
CA CYS A 230 -11.09 -1.67 9.80
C CYS A 230 -12.05 -1.28 10.93
N ASP A 231 -12.53 -0.01 10.89
CA ASP A 231 -13.49 0.60 11.79
C ASP A 231 -12.95 0.97 13.19
N LYS A 232 -13.87 1.28 14.08
CA LYS A 232 -13.56 1.73 15.46
C LYS A 232 -13.00 0.62 16.35
N LYS A 233 -13.26 -0.64 16.00
CA LYS A 233 -12.88 -1.82 16.79
C LYS A 233 -11.69 -2.56 16.21
N CYS A 234 -11.05 -2.00 15.19
CA CYS A 234 -9.90 -2.63 14.56
C CYS A 234 -8.80 -2.96 15.57
N ASN A 235 -8.10 -4.05 15.31
CA ASN A 235 -6.96 -4.52 16.09
C ASN A 235 -5.89 -5.16 15.19
N TYR A 236 -5.83 -4.68 13.96
CA TYR A 236 -4.92 -5.14 12.90
C TYR A 236 -3.47 -5.05 13.31
N LYS A 237 -2.68 -6.02 12.88
CA LYS A 237 -1.25 -6.15 13.20
C LYS A 237 -0.55 -6.85 12.04
N THR A 238 0.77 -6.67 11.92
CA THR A 238 1.55 -7.37 10.91
C THR A 238 2.50 -8.37 11.53
N GLY A 239 2.49 -9.57 11.00
CA GLY A 239 3.45 -10.62 11.31
C GLY A 239 4.34 -10.93 10.12
N VAL A 240 5.26 -11.87 10.32
CA VAL A 240 6.20 -12.34 9.31
C VAL A 240 6.32 -13.86 9.32
N ALA A 241 6.45 -14.42 8.13
CA ALA A 241 6.83 -15.82 7.91
C ALA A 241 7.99 -15.88 6.91
N ARG A 242 8.78 -16.98 6.93
CA ARG A 242 9.85 -17.21 5.96
C ARG A 242 9.87 -18.65 5.45
N SER A 243 10.42 -18.84 4.26
CA SER A 243 10.66 -20.15 3.66
C SER A 243 11.88 -20.11 2.75
N LYS A 244 12.55 -21.26 2.54
CA LYS A 244 13.65 -21.39 1.56
C LYS A 244 13.16 -21.49 0.12
N SER A 245 11.91 -21.86 -0.09
CA SER A 245 11.26 -21.96 -1.39
C SER A 245 9.89 -21.29 -1.34
N LEU A 246 9.48 -20.62 -2.40
CA LEU A 246 8.19 -19.92 -2.45
C LEU A 246 7.01 -20.85 -2.14
N LEU A 247 7.05 -22.06 -2.69
CA LEU A 247 6.03 -23.09 -2.47
C LEU A 247 6.40 -24.08 -1.35
N GLY A 248 7.44 -23.78 -0.57
CA GLY A 248 7.90 -24.64 0.50
C GLY A 248 7.11 -24.48 1.79
N LYS A 249 7.62 -25.10 2.86
CA LYS A 249 7.05 -24.93 4.20
C LYS A 249 7.40 -23.55 4.74
N TRP A 250 6.41 -22.78 5.09
CA TRP A 250 6.55 -21.47 5.73
C TRP A 250 6.65 -21.62 7.24
N GLU A 251 7.63 -20.94 7.82
CA GLU A 251 7.87 -20.81 9.25
C GLU A 251 7.38 -19.44 9.70
N LYS A 252 6.35 -19.36 10.52
CA LYS A 252 5.92 -18.12 11.17
C LYS A 252 6.86 -17.76 12.31
N TYR A 253 7.20 -16.48 12.45
CA TYR A 253 8.08 -16.04 13.52
C TYR A 253 7.41 -16.20 14.87
N GLU A 254 8.12 -16.81 15.84
CA GLU A 254 7.57 -17.09 17.19
C GLU A 254 7.21 -15.82 17.99
N LYS A 255 7.86 -14.68 17.64
CA LYS A 255 7.60 -13.39 18.28
C LYS A 255 6.62 -12.50 17.50
N ASN A 256 5.86 -13.09 16.56
CA ASN A 256 4.77 -12.34 15.91
C ASN A 256 3.72 -11.88 16.93
N PRO A 257 3.05 -10.73 16.69
CA PRO A 257 3.22 -9.80 15.58
C PRO A 257 4.44 -8.89 15.74
N ILE A 258 5.09 -8.52 14.61
CA ILE A 258 6.26 -7.64 14.61
C ILE A 258 5.93 -6.15 14.43
N LEU A 259 4.73 -5.83 13.96
CA LEU A 259 4.23 -4.46 13.85
C LEU A 259 2.87 -4.38 14.55
N VAL A 260 2.77 -3.49 15.51
CA VAL A 260 1.61 -3.31 16.38
C VAL A 260 1.30 -1.84 16.58
N ASP A 261 0.22 -1.56 17.27
CA ASP A 261 -0.13 -0.23 17.74
C ASP A 261 1.04 0.43 18.47
N ASN A 262 1.23 1.72 18.22
CA ASN A 262 2.18 2.54 18.98
C ASN A 262 1.48 3.77 19.59
N GLN A 263 2.25 4.78 20.02
CA GLN A 263 1.72 5.97 20.67
C GLN A 263 0.79 6.76 19.72
N ASP A 264 1.10 6.85 18.43
CA ASP A 264 0.42 7.71 17.46
C ASP A 264 -0.47 6.95 16.49
N TRP A 265 -0.19 5.66 16.25
CA TRP A 265 -0.85 4.85 15.25
C TRP A 265 -1.49 3.61 15.84
N ARG A 266 -2.63 3.21 15.29
CA ARG A 266 -3.33 1.98 15.64
C ARG A 266 -3.74 1.20 14.39
N CYS A 267 -3.87 -0.11 14.58
CA CYS A 267 -4.29 -1.05 13.55
C CYS A 267 -3.38 -1.00 12.30
N PRO A 268 -2.03 -1.09 12.47
CA PRO A 268 -1.10 -1.03 11.35
C PRO A 268 -1.08 -2.34 10.55
N GLY A 269 -1.08 -2.24 9.24
CA GLY A 269 -0.93 -3.42 8.38
C GLY A 269 -1.14 -3.13 6.91
N HIS A 270 -1.14 -4.20 6.14
CA HIS A 270 -1.34 -4.27 4.69
C HIS A 270 -0.54 -3.20 3.94
N GLY A 271 0.66 -3.54 3.57
CA GLY A 271 1.57 -2.65 2.86
C GLY A 271 2.60 -3.41 2.04
N THR A 272 3.53 -2.69 1.48
CA THR A 272 4.57 -3.22 0.59
C THR A 272 5.96 -2.73 0.99
N ILE A 273 6.96 -3.59 0.82
CA ILE A 273 8.37 -3.28 1.04
C ILE A 273 8.94 -2.54 -0.17
N VAL A 274 9.72 -1.49 0.11
CA VAL A 274 10.50 -0.77 -0.89
C VAL A 274 11.93 -0.54 -0.37
N ARG A 275 12.89 -0.47 -1.28
CA ARG A 275 14.29 -0.21 -0.97
C ARG A 275 14.69 1.22 -1.32
N LYS A 276 15.45 1.84 -0.42
CA LYS A 276 16.05 3.15 -0.63
C LYS A 276 17.37 3.25 0.14
N ASP A 277 18.44 3.67 -0.52
CA ASP A 277 19.76 3.92 0.07
C ASP A 277 20.28 2.73 0.92
N GLY A 278 20.08 1.50 0.43
CA GLY A 278 20.51 0.26 1.10
C GLY A 278 19.63 -0.18 2.28
N LYS A 279 18.59 0.55 2.59
CA LYS A 279 17.60 0.25 3.63
C LYS A 279 16.31 -0.27 3.02
N GLU A 280 15.54 -1.00 3.82
CA GLU A 280 14.21 -1.49 3.48
C GLU A 280 13.17 -0.73 4.29
N PHE A 281 12.11 -0.27 3.62
CA PHE A 281 11.00 0.46 4.23
C PHE A 281 9.71 -0.26 3.93
N TYR A 282 8.77 -0.21 4.85
CA TYR A 282 7.42 -0.72 4.70
C TYR A 282 6.45 0.45 4.64
N LEU A 283 5.77 0.60 3.51
CA LEU A 283 4.67 1.53 3.36
C LEU A 283 3.38 0.76 3.65
N TYR A 284 2.70 1.11 4.74
CA TYR A 284 1.51 0.41 5.23
C TYR A 284 0.43 1.40 5.65
N HIS A 285 -0.76 0.91 5.94
CA HIS A 285 -1.79 1.79 6.46
C HIS A 285 -1.95 1.69 7.98
N ALA A 286 -2.38 2.80 8.60
CA ALA A 286 -2.80 2.85 9.99
C ALA A 286 -3.76 4.01 10.26
N TYR A 287 -4.55 3.90 11.31
CA TYR A 287 -5.34 5.02 11.82
C TYR A 287 -4.53 5.86 12.80
N ASN A 288 -4.62 7.19 12.69
CA ASN A 288 -4.06 8.07 13.71
C ASN A 288 -4.87 7.97 15.02
N ARG A 289 -4.21 7.73 16.16
CA ARG A 289 -4.87 7.57 17.47
C ARG A 289 -5.60 8.81 17.94
N SER A 290 -5.07 9.99 17.65
CA SER A 290 -5.67 11.28 18.01
C SER A 290 -6.74 11.73 17.02
N GLY A 291 -6.91 10.99 15.91
CA GLY A 291 -7.84 11.29 14.85
C GLY A 291 -9.17 10.56 14.97
N SER A 292 -10.00 10.76 13.97
CA SER A 292 -11.22 9.98 13.76
C SER A 292 -10.99 8.89 12.71
N VAL A 293 -11.66 7.75 12.83
CA VAL A 293 -11.68 6.72 11.79
C VAL A 293 -12.19 7.26 10.44
N TYR A 294 -12.94 8.34 10.46
CA TYR A 294 -13.46 8.99 9.24
C TYR A 294 -12.40 9.80 8.47
N VAL A 295 -11.24 10.07 9.06
CA VAL A 295 -10.06 10.58 8.32
C VAL A 295 -9.46 9.47 7.46
N GLY A 296 -9.74 8.22 7.81
CA GLY A 296 -9.34 7.03 7.07
C GLY A 296 -8.05 6.40 7.55
N ARG A 297 -7.68 5.32 6.88
CA ARG A 297 -6.43 4.59 7.05
C ARG A 297 -5.34 5.31 6.26
N GLN A 298 -4.42 5.96 6.94
CA GLN A 298 -3.40 6.81 6.32
C GLN A 298 -2.15 6.00 5.98
N GLY A 299 -1.44 6.38 4.92
CA GLY A 299 -0.17 5.72 4.57
C GLY A 299 0.95 6.15 5.50
N VAL A 300 1.54 5.16 6.18
CA VAL A 300 2.63 5.29 7.16
C VAL A 300 3.86 4.57 6.62
N LEU A 301 5.02 5.18 6.74
CA LEU A 301 6.30 4.62 6.31
C LEU A 301 7.18 4.37 7.52
N GLU A 302 7.74 3.15 7.63
CA GLU A 302 8.67 2.78 8.70
C GLU A 302 9.80 1.92 8.15
N GLU A 303 11.02 2.05 8.71
CA GLU A 303 12.16 1.22 8.32
C GLU A 303 11.99 -0.20 8.86
N LEU A 304 12.16 -1.20 7.99
CA LEU A 304 12.26 -2.60 8.36
C LEU A 304 13.71 -2.90 8.74
N CYS A 305 13.92 -3.22 10.01
CA CYS A 305 15.22 -3.57 10.56
C CYS A 305 15.41 -5.10 10.60
N TRP A 306 16.66 -5.56 10.80
CA TRP A 306 16.99 -6.98 10.85
C TRP A 306 17.69 -7.36 12.15
N GLY A 307 17.21 -8.42 12.79
CA GLY A 307 17.85 -9.03 13.95
C GLY A 307 18.99 -9.97 13.55
N GLU A 308 19.87 -10.28 14.50
CA GLU A 308 20.96 -11.24 14.33
C GLU A 308 20.44 -12.66 14.05
N ASP A 309 19.22 -12.95 14.46
CA ASP A 309 18.50 -14.20 14.21
C ASP A 309 17.97 -14.35 12.77
N GLY A 310 18.16 -13.31 11.94
CA GLY A 310 17.72 -13.27 10.54
C GLY A 310 16.23 -12.99 10.38
N TRP A 311 15.54 -12.54 11.43
CA TRP A 311 14.16 -12.10 11.35
C TRP A 311 14.06 -10.58 11.29
N PRO A 312 13.10 -10.03 10.50
CA PRO A 312 12.87 -8.60 10.49
C PRO A 312 12.07 -8.15 11.70
N TYR A 313 12.22 -6.87 12.04
CA TYR A 313 11.44 -6.22 13.09
C TYR A 313 11.21 -4.75 12.77
N PHE A 314 10.16 -4.18 13.33
CA PHE A 314 9.91 -2.75 13.35
C PHE A 314 10.22 -2.20 14.74
N ARG A 315 10.66 -0.95 14.80
CA ARG A 315 10.85 -0.27 16.10
C ARG A 315 9.55 0.17 16.72
N ASN A 316 8.46 0.20 15.95
CA ASN A 316 7.15 0.71 16.33
C ASN A 316 7.22 2.17 16.84
N ASP A 317 8.14 2.95 16.28
CA ASP A 317 8.43 4.33 16.64
C ASP A 317 7.99 5.34 15.56
N ALA A 318 7.21 4.92 14.57
CA ALA A 318 6.60 5.81 13.61
C ALA A 318 5.75 6.86 14.34
N VAL A 319 6.12 8.13 14.22
CA VAL A 319 5.45 9.22 14.92
C VAL A 319 4.60 10.05 13.98
N TYR A 320 3.48 10.52 14.48
CA TYR A 320 2.71 11.55 13.81
C TYR A 320 3.39 12.90 14.02
N ASN A 321 3.87 13.50 12.96
CA ASN A 321 4.51 14.80 13.02
C ASN A 321 4.37 15.54 11.69
N ARG A 322 3.23 16.22 11.51
CA ARG A 322 3.03 17.11 10.37
C ARG A 322 2.57 18.51 10.83
N PRO A 323 3.37 19.23 11.62
CA PRO A 323 2.95 20.51 12.14
C PRO A 323 2.76 21.59 11.06
N ASN A 324 3.38 21.44 9.87
CA ASN A 324 3.47 22.49 8.86
C ASN A 324 2.97 22.09 7.47
N LEU A 325 2.33 20.94 7.31
CA LEU A 325 1.75 20.58 6.01
C LEU A 325 0.43 21.34 5.85
N SER A 326 0.41 22.36 4.98
CA SER A 326 -0.86 22.93 4.55
C SER A 326 -1.60 21.87 3.74
N LEU A 327 -2.78 21.52 4.19
CA LEU A 327 -3.74 20.67 3.49
C LEU A 327 -4.76 21.52 2.73
N ASP A 328 -4.56 22.84 2.71
CA ASP A 328 -5.44 23.79 2.03
C ASP A 328 -5.44 23.52 0.52
N TYR A 329 -6.61 23.58 -0.03
CA TYR A 329 -6.83 23.38 -1.44
C TYR A 329 -7.91 24.33 -1.96
N VAL A 330 -7.64 24.97 -3.07
CA VAL A 330 -8.60 25.85 -3.74
C VAL A 330 -8.74 25.41 -5.19
N ASP A 331 -9.96 25.16 -5.62
CA ASP A 331 -10.27 24.88 -7.02
C ASP A 331 -11.22 25.94 -7.57
N SER A 332 -10.79 26.63 -8.59
CA SER A 332 -11.64 27.58 -9.31
C SER A 332 -12.42 26.95 -10.45
N PHE A 333 -12.19 25.67 -10.73
CA PHE A 333 -12.79 24.90 -11.81
C PHE A 333 -12.67 25.54 -13.20
N LYS A 334 -11.66 26.39 -13.40
CA LYS A 334 -11.43 27.12 -14.67
C LYS A 334 -10.77 26.28 -15.76
N GLY A 335 -10.31 25.08 -15.43
CA GLY A 335 -9.75 24.12 -16.39
C GLY A 335 -10.83 23.47 -17.27
N ASN A 336 -10.40 22.58 -18.15
CA ASN A 336 -11.30 21.79 -19.00
C ASN A 336 -11.64 20.42 -18.39
N THR A 337 -11.01 20.05 -17.27
CA THR A 337 -11.19 18.79 -16.56
C THR A 337 -11.22 19.05 -15.05
N LEU A 338 -11.81 18.14 -14.30
CA LEU A 338 -11.67 18.14 -12.84
C LEU A 338 -10.24 17.88 -12.42
N ALA A 339 -9.81 18.53 -11.35
CA ALA A 339 -8.54 18.19 -10.72
C ALA A 339 -8.57 16.75 -10.17
N PRO A 340 -7.45 16.02 -10.15
CA PRO A 340 -7.40 14.60 -9.76
C PRO A 340 -7.87 14.32 -8.34
N ILE A 341 -7.96 15.32 -7.48
CA ILE A 341 -8.43 15.16 -6.10
C ILE A 341 -9.94 14.93 -5.99
N TRP A 342 -10.72 15.26 -7.01
CA TRP A 342 -12.16 15.11 -7.00
C TRP A 342 -12.57 13.68 -7.28
N GLN A 343 -13.52 13.17 -6.48
CA GLN A 343 -14.03 11.81 -6.55
C GLN A 343 -15.56 11.82 -6.60
N TRP A 344 -16.12 10.71 -7.10
CA TRP A 344 -17.56 10.46 -7.17
C TRP A 344 -17.85 8.98 -6.95
N ARG A 345 -19.10 8.61 -6.72
CA ARG A 345 -19.46 7.20 -6.52
C ARG A 345 -19.20 6.38 -7.78
N VAL A 346 -18.59 5.22 -7.63
CA VAL A 346 -18.27 4.30 -8.73
C VAL A 346 -19.50 3.83 -9.51
N THR A 347 -20.68 3.80 -8.85
CA THR A 347 -21.96 3.41 -9.46
C THR A 347 -22.65 4.53 -10.23
N GLN A 348 -22.10 5.73 -10.20
CA GLN A 348 -22.69 6.91 -10.86
C GLN A 348 -21.80 7.39 -12.00
N LYS A 349 -22.43 7.68 -13.13
CA LYS A 349 -21.79 8.46 -14.18
C LYS A 349 -21.90 9.93 -13.80
N ILE A 350 -20.75 10.58 -13.60
CA ILE A 350 -20.73 12.00 -13.29
C ILE A 350 -21.04 12.81 -14.56
N ASP A 351 -21.97 13.77 -14.44
CA ASP A 351 -22.22 14.78 -15.46
C ASP A 351 -21.70 16.14 -14.96
N TYR A 352 -20.65 16.62 -15.59
CA TYR A 352 -20.02 17.87 -15.21
C TYR A 352 -19.44 18.64 -16.41
N GLN A 353 -19.35 19.94 -16.25
CA GLN A 353 -18.60 20.83 -17.14
C GLN A 353 -17.79 21.79 -16.30
N THR A 354 -16.52 22.01 -16.67
CA THR A 354 -15.63 23.00 -16.07
C THR A 354 -15.25 24.04 -17.10
N GLY A 355 -14.94 25.28 -16.68
CA GLY A 355 -14.57 26.35 -17.60
C GLY A 355 -14.56 27.73 -16.97
N LYS A 356 -14.63 28.78 -17.78
CA LYS A 356 -14.56 30.18 -17.35
C LYS A 356 -15.53 30.55 -16.22
N ASN A 357 -16.69 29.89 -16.19
CA ASN A 357 -17.75 30.15 -15.22
C ASN A 357 -17.71 29.23 -13.99
N GLY A 358 -16.65 28.42 -13.85
CA GLY A 358 -16.50 27.47 -12.76
C GLY A 358 -17.01 26.07 -13.11
N LEU A 359 -17.54 25.37 -12.13
CA LEU A 359 -18.08 24.00 -12.24
C LEU A 359 -19.61 24.05 -12.43
N HIS A 360 -20.09 23.37 -13.44
CA HIS A 360 -21.49 23.02 -13.58
C HIS A 360 -21.66 21.52 -13.33
N LEU A 361 -22.52 21.14 -12.38
CA LEU A 361 -22.88 19.76 -12.09
C LEU A 361 -24.28 19.49 -12.65
N GLY A 362 -24.41 18.51 -13.53
CA GLY A 362 -25.66 18.03 -14.02
C GLY A 362 -26.48 17.32 -12.92
N ALA A 363 -27.75 17.55 -12.83
CA ALA A 363 -28.62 16.82 -11.92
C ALA A 363 -28.88 15.42 -12.48
N SER A 364 -28.40 14.38 -11.82
CA SER A 364 -28.80 13.00 -12.10
C SER A 364 -29.84 12.57 -11.09
N MET A 365 -30.97 12.11 -11.58
CA MET A 365 -32.11 11.60 -10.78
C MET A 365 -32.28 10.09 -10.93
N GLU A 366 -31.28 9.36 -11.37
CA GLU A 366 -31.36 7.91 -11.45
C GLU A 366 -31.54 7.31 -10.04
N ASN A 367 -32.62 6.58 -9.86
CA ASN A 367 -32.93 5.76 -8.68
C ASN A 367 -33.28 6.48 -7.36
N ARG A 368 -33.71 7.73 -7.34
CA ARG A 368 -34.07 8.49 -6.11
C ARG A 368 -32.94 8.63 -5.07
N GLU A 369 -31.70 8.30 -5.42
CA GLU A 369 -30.55 8.55 -4.61
C GLU A 369 -30.08 10.00 -4.77
N LEU A 370 -29.19 10.44 -3.85
CA LEU A 370 -28.51 11.73 -3.96
C LEU A 370 -27.96 11.87 -5.39
N GLY A 371 -28.30 12.97 -6.08
CA GLY A 371 -27.85 13.26 -7.43
C GLY A 371 -26.34 13.27 -7.61
N THR A 372 -25.82 13.93 -8.62
CA THR A 372 -24.37 14.01 -8.84
C THR A 372 -23.66 14.47 -7.58
N LEU A 373 -22.76 13.63 -7.07
CA LEU A 373 -21.99 13.87 -5.87
C LEU A 373 -20.51 14.00 -6.23
N LEU A 374 -19.92 15.13 -5.88
CA LEU A 374 -18.48 15.38 -6.00
C LEU A 374 -17.88 15.55 -4.61
N VAL A 375 -16.87 14.74 -4.29
CA VAL A 375 -16.29 14.67 -2.95
C VAL A 375 -14.77 14.75 -2.98
N GLN A 376 -14.18 15.01 -1.82
CA GLN A 376 -12.74 14.88 -1.57
C GLN A 376 -12.51 14.06 -0.31
N PRO A 377 -11.41 13.28 -0.23
CA PRO A 377 -11.03 12.63 1.01
C PRO A 377 -10.71 13.68 2.08
N VAL A 378 -11.23 13.48 3.28
CA VAL A 378 -10.85 14.28 4.45
C VAL A 378 -9.43 13.91 4.86
N LYS A 379 -8.58 14.92 5.11
CA LYS A 379 -7.16 14.70 5.45
C LYS A 379 -6.81 15.11 6.88
N ALA A 380 -7.73 15.75 7.57
CA ALA A 380 -7.57 16.22 8.95
C ALA A 380 -8.87 16.08 9.72
N LEU A 381 -8.77 16.00 11.06
CA LEU A 381 -9.93 15.91 11.95
C LEU A 381 -10.80 17.17 11.88
N ASN A 382 -10.16 18.32 11.82
CA ASN A 382 -10.85 19.62 11.72
C ASN A 382 -10.58 20.20 10.33
N PHE A 383 -11.63 20.55 9.61
CA PHE A 383 -11.55 21.19 8.30
C PHE A 383 -12.69 22.18 8.11
N SER A 384 -12.49 23.12 7.20
CA SER A 384 -13.53 24.01 6.71
C SER A 384 -13.64 23.86 5.21
N LEU A 385 -14.86 23.88 4.69
CA LEU A 385 -15.15 23.90 3.27
C LEU A 385 -16.00 25.12 2.96
N THR A 386 -15.57 25.90 1.98
CA THR A 386 -16.35 27.04 1.46
C THR A 386 -16.61 26.83 -0.01
N ALA A 387 -17.85 26.98 -0.43
CA ALA A 387 -18.24 26.93 -1.84
C ALA A 387 -19.01 28.21 -2.20
N THR A 388 -18.69 28.80 -3.34
CA THR A 388 -19.49 29.87 -3.93
C THR A 388 -20.41 29.24 -4.97
N VAL A 389 -21.71 29.41 -4.79
CA VAL A 389 -22.74 28.82 -5.66
C VAL A 389 -23.48 29.92 -6.39
N ASP A 390 -23.58 29.81 -7.70
CA ASP A 390 -24.46 30.63 -8.53
C ASP A 390 -25.79 29.90 -8.68
N ASN A 391 -26.85 30.49 -8.24
CA ASN A 391 -28.19 29.89 -8.21
C ASN A 391 -29.13 30.52 -9.24
N ARG A 392 -28.61 31.20 -10.25
CA ARG A 392 -29.39 31.79 -11.35
C ARG A 392 -29.89 30.78 -12.33
#